data_1626d81a0053ea73deac4befb0703850
#
_entry.id   1626d81a0053ea73deac4befb0703850
#
_cell.length_a   1.000
_cell.length_b   1.000
_cell.length_c   1.000
_cell.angle_alpha   90.00
_cell.angle_beta   90.00
_cell.angle_gamma   90.00
#
_symmetry.space_group_name_H-M   'P 1'
#
loop_
_entity.id
_entity.type
_entity.pdbx_description
1 polymer ?
#
loop_
_entity_poly.entity_id
_entity_poly.type
_entity_poly.pdbx_seq_one_letter_code
_entity_poly.pdbx_strand_id
1 'polypeptide(L)'
;MKFSTNTTMTKILDNLFKTYAERIPDVKKITNEMINKRIVKNQSEIINDHVAFRTMGVKNLGIASFEKIFLAHGYKKRDFFHFRVKKLDAYWYTPPTDDLPRIFISELMLIFFQKQYKRLLENIPIV
;
A
#
# COMPACT_ATOMS: atom_id res chain seq x y z
N MET A 1 -13.11 -5.27 -5.30
CA MET A 1 -11.96 -6.20 -5.18
C MET A 1 -12.01 -6.85 -3.82
N LYS A 2 -12.15 -8.15 -3.80
CA LYS A 2 -12.24 -8.97 -2.56
C LYS A 2 -11.42 -10.24 -2.75
N PHE A 3 -10.85 -10.75 -1.67
CA PHE A 3 -10.12 -12.01 -1.70
C PHE A 3 -11.04 -13.20 -1.43
N SER A 4 -10.80 -14.31 -2.10
CA SER A 4 -11.52 -15.56 -1.87
C SER A 4 -10.99 -16.33 -0.65
N THR A 5 -9.74 -16.09 -0.27
CA THR A 5 -9.12 -16.69 0.91
C THR A 5 -9.37 -15.86 2.16
N ASN A 6 -9.42 -16.52 3.32
CA ASN A 6 -9.71 -15.85 4.59
C ASN A 6 -8.50 -15.95 5.54
N THR A 7 -7.44 -15.23 5.21
CA THR A 7 -6.25 -15.10 6.05
C THR A 7 -6.23 -13.74 6.74
N THR A 8 -5.34 -13.55 7.72
CA THR A 8 -5.18 -12.25 8.37
C THR A 8 -4.78 -11.18 7.36
N MET A 9 -3.87 -11.49 6.45
CA MET A 9 -3.43 -10.54 5.42
C MET A 9 -4.56 -10.17 4.47
N THR A 10 -5.37 -11.12 4.02
CA THR A 10 -6.52 -10.83 3.15
C THR A 10 -7.57 -9.97 3.84
N LYS A 11 -7.80 -10.16 5.13
CA LYS A 11 -8.69 -9.30 5.92
C LYS A 11 -8.18 -7.86 6.00
N ILE A 12 -6.89 -7.67 6.19
CA ILE A 12 -6.25 -6.35 6.22
C ILE A 12 -6.42 -5.66 4.86
N LEU A 13 -6.12 -6.37 3.78
CA LEU A 13 -6.23 -5.82 2.42
C LEU A 13 -7.68 -5.55 2.02
N ASP A 14 -8.61 -6.42 2.37
CA ASP A 14 -10.05 -6.20 2.14
C ASP A 14 -10.55 -4.93 2.83
N ASN A 15 -10.17 -4.71 4.08
CA ASN A 15 -10.51 -3.49 4.80
C ASN A 15 -9.88 -2.26 4.17
N LEU A 16 -8.64 -2.36 3.73
CA LEU A 16 -7.95 -1.29 3.04
C LEU A 16 -8.65 -0.92 1.74
N PHE A 17 -8.99 -1.90 0.91
CA PHE A 17 -9.68 -1.69 -0.36
C PHE A 17 -11.09 -1.14 -0.16
N LYS A 18 -11.80 -1.59 0.87
CA LYS A 18 -13.11 -1.08 1.22
C LYS A 18 -13.04 0.42 1.54
N THR A 19 -12.13 0.81 2.40
CA THR A 19 -11.93 2.21 2.77
C THR A 19 -11.51 3.06 1.56
N TYR A 20 -10.62 2.54 0.73
CA TYR A 20 -10.18 3.20 -0.49
C TYR A 20 -11.35 3.43 -1.47
N ALA A 21 -12.17 2.40 -1.69
CA ALA A 21 -13.35 2.49 -2.57
C ALA A 21 -14.41 3.44 -2.03
N GLU A 22 -14.57 3.55 -0.72
CA GLU A 22 -15.47 4.50 -0.10
C GLU A 22 -15.03 5.96 -0.29
N ARG A 23 -13.72 6.19 -0.25
CA ARG A 23 -13.13 7.53 -0.40
C ARG A 23 -12.97 7.97 -1.84
N ILE A 24 -12.83 7.03 -2.78
CA ILE A 24 -12.59 7.31 -4.20
C ILE A 24 -13.72 6.66 -5.01
N PRO A 25 -14.77 7.44 -5.38
CA PRO A 25 -15.95 6.91 -6.08
C PRO A 25 -15.64 6.21 -7.40
N ASP A 26 -14.58 6.62 -8.09
CA ASP A 26 -14.18 6.04 -9.38
C ASP A 26 -13.80 4.57 -9.27
N VAL A 27 -13.32 4.11 -8.12
CA VAL A 27 -12.99 2.69 -7.89
C VAL A 27 -14.24 1.84 -8.04
N LYS A 28 -15.34 2.22 -7.41
CA LYS A 28 -16.63 1.51 -7.53
C LYS A 28 -17.20 1.59 -8.94
N LYS A 29 -17.12 2.75 -9.57
CA LYS A 29 -17.60 2.93 -10.95
C LYS A 29 -16.86 2.00 -11.90
N ILE A 30 -15.54 1.95 -11.82
CA ILE A 30 -14.71 1.12 -12.70
C ILE A 30 -14.97 -0.37 -12.45
N THR A 31 -14.94 -0.81 -11.20
CA THR A 31 -15.14 -2.23 -10.85
C THR A 31 -16.55 -2.71 -11.17
N ASN A 32 -17.57 -1.89 -10.93
CA ASN A 32 -18.95 -2.22 -11.32
C ASN A 32 -19.11 -2.30 -12.83
N GLU A 33 -18.48 -1.40 -13.58
CA GLU A 33 -18.52 -1.43 -15.04
C GLU A 33 -17.83 -2.68 -15.62
N MET A 34 -16.76 -3.14 -14.99
CA MET A 34 -16.10 -4.40 -15.36
C MET A 34 -17.06 -5.59 -15.22
N ILE A 35 -17.87 -5.58 -14.15
CA ILE A 35 -18.90 -6.62 -13.94
C ILE A 35 -20.03 -6.46 -14.96
N ASN A 36 -20.53 -5.26 -15.18
CA ASN A 36 -21.62 -4.97 -16.11
C ASN A 36 -21.26 -5.38 -17.54
N LYS A 37 -20.03 -5.13 -17.96
CA LYS A 37 -19.51 -5.51 -19.28
C LYS A 37 -19.06 -6.96 -19.38
N ARG A 38 -19.26 -7.75 -18.33
CA ARG A 38 -18.90 -9.17 -18.26
C ARG A 38 -17.41 -9.46 -18.46
N ILE A 39 -16.55 -8.49 -18.11
CA ILE A 39 -15.10 -8.70 -18.08
C ILE A 39 -14.76 -9.63 -16.93
N VAL A 40 -15.42 -9.43 -15.79
CA VAL A 40 -15.37 -10.29 -14.60
C VAL A 40 -16.79 -10.58 -14.12
N LYS A 41 -17.00 -11.67 -13.41
CA LYS A 41 -18.32 -12.07 -12.88
C LYS A 41 -18.67 -11.35 -11.59
N ASN A 42 -17.68 -11.13 -10.73
CA ASN A 42 -17.85 -10.51 -9.43
C ASN A 42 -16.55 -9.83 -8.98
N GLN A 43 -16.61 -9.15 -7.83
CA GLN A 43 -15.48 -8.40 -7.27
C GLN A 43 -14.27 -9.29 -6.94
N SER A 44 -14.47 -10.55 -6.59
CA SER A 44 -13.38 -11.46 -6.24
C SER A 44 -12.55 -11.93 -7.43
N GLU A 45 -13.06 -11.79 -8.65
CA GLU A 45 -12.32 -12.08 -9.88
C GLU A 45 -11.37 -10.95 -10.28
N ILE A 46 -11.52 -9.76 -9.70
CA ILE A 46 -10.63 -8.62 -9.96
C ILE A 46 -9.35 -8.82 -9.17
N ILE A 47 -8.26 -9.07 -9.88
CA ILE A 47 -6.93 -9.24 -9.29
C ILE A 47 -6.23 -7.89 -9.29
N ASN A 48 -5.81 -7.43 -8.11
CA ASN A 48 -4.99 -6.24 -7.98
C ASN A 48 -3.52 -6.60 -8.16
N ASP A 49 -2.86 -6.00 -9.14
CA ASP A 49 -1.44 -6.28 -9.43
C ASP A 49 -0.53 -5.80 -8.29
N HIS A 50 -0.75 -4.58 -7.83
CA HIS A 50 0.05 -4.02 -6.75
C HIS A 50 -0.70 -2.95 -5.97
N VAL A 51 -0.26 -2.73 -4.73
CA VAL A 51 -0.73 -1.62 -3.89
C VAL A 51 0.48 -0.78 -3.52
N ALA A 52 0.39 0.52 -3.75
CA ALA A 52 1.44 1.46 -3.43
C ALA A 52 1.07 2.33 -2.23
N PHE A 53 2.00 2.44 -1.29
CA PHE A 53 1.87 3.30 -0.12
C PHE A 53 2.95 4.37 -0.16
N ARG A 54 2.60 5.55 0.29
CA ARG A 54 3.57 6.62 0.51
C ARG A 54 3.55 7.03 1.97
N THR A 55 4.74 7.05 2.57
CA THR A 55 4.93 7.50 3.95
C THR A 55 6.03 8.56 4.00
N MET A 56 6.44 8.93 5.20
CA MET A 56 7.45 9.95 5.44
C MET A 56 8.64 9.33 6.15
N GLY A 57 9.86 9.71 5.73
CA GLY A 57 11.11 9.21 6.28
C GLY A 57 11.45 9.79 7.65
N VAL A 58 10.57 9.62 8.62
CA VAL A 58 10.75 10.01 10.01
C VAL A 58 10.53 8.81 10.92
N LYS A 59 10.99 8.92 12.17
CA LYS A 59 10.79 7.87 13.17
C LYS A 59 9.31 7.47 13.23
N ASN A 60 9.06 6.16 13.23
CA ASN A 60 7.74 5.53 13.35
C ASN A 60 6.79 5.70 12.14
N LEU A 61 7.21 6.39 11.08
CA LEU A 61 6.41 6.56 9.87
C LEU A 61 7.10 6.04 8.60
N GLY A 62 8.41 5.77 8.64
CA GLY A 62 9.18 5.38 7.47
C GLY A 62 8.89 3.96 6.97
N ILE A 63 9.59 3.58 5.90
CA ILE A 63 9.48 2.25 5.28
C ILE A 63 9.70 1.14 6.32
N ALA A 64 10.74 1.29 7.16
CA ALA A 64 11.07 0.29 8.18
C ALA A 64 9.93 0.02 9.17
N SER A 65 9.12 1.01 9.46
CA SER A 65 7.93 0.84 10.32
C SER A 65 6.76 0.24 9.57
N PHE A 66 6.54 0.71 8.34
CA PHE A 66 5.40 0.30 7.53
C PHE A 66 5.52 -1.13 7.01
N GLU A 67 6.73 -1.55 6.65
CA GLU A 67 6.97 -2.89 6.08
C GLU A 67 6.76 -4.04 7.08
N LYS A 68 6.79 -3.76 8.37
CA LYS A 68 6.72 -4.80 9.42
C LYS A 68 5.50 -5.71 9.27
N ILE A 69 4.34 -5.15 8.94
CA ILE A 69 3.11 -5.91 8.78
C ILE A 69 3.20 -6.88 7.60
N PHE A 70 3.80 -6.45 6.51
CA PHE A 70 3.92 -7.28 5.31
C PHE A 70 4.98 -8.37 5.48
N LEU A 71 6.14 -8.03 6.04
CA LEU A 71 7.20 -9.00 6.32
C LEU A 71 6.72 -10.09 7.31
N ALA A 72 5.93 -9.70 8.32
CA ALA A 72 5.35 -10.65 9.28
C ALA A 72 4.38 -11.64 8.63
N HIS A 73 3.80 -11.31 7.47
CA HIS A 73 2.84 -12.14 6.75
C HIS A 73 3.42 -12.80 5.49
N GLY A 74 4.75 -12.94 5.44
CA GLY A 74 5.42 -13.71 4.39
C GLY A 74 5.83 -12.95 3.14
N TYR A 75 5.62 -11.65 3.09
CA TYR A 75 6.16 -10.82 2.00
C TYR A 75 7.69 -10.79 2.06
N LYS A 76 8.33 -10.75 0.90
CA LYS A 76 9.78 -10.65 0.78
C LYS A 76 10.16 -9.30 0.21
N LYS A 77 11.07 -8.60 0.91
CA LYS A 77 11.63 -7.33 0.46
C LYS A 77 12.53 -7.56 -0.76
N ARG A 78 12.34 -6.73 -1.78
CA ARG A 78 13.08 -6.80 -3.04
C ARG A 78 13.95 -5.56 -3.25
N ASP A 79 13.89 -4.96 -4.41
CA ASP A 79 14.83 -3.93 -4.84
C ASP A 79 14.55 -2.57 -4.23
N PHE A 80 15.63 -1.82 -4.05
CA PHE A 80 15.61 -0.43 -3.63
C PHE A 80 15.51 0.48 -4.85
N PHE A 81 14.70 1.54 -4.72
CA PHE A 81 14.58 2.59 -5.72
C PHE A 81 14.79 3.96 -5.08
N HIS A 82 15.52 4.81 -5.78
CA HIS A 82 15.72 6.19 -5.38
C HIS A 82 15.22 7.12 -6.48
N PHE A 83 14.19 7.90 -6.17
CA PHE A 83 13.63 8.88 -7.09
C PHE A 83 14.17 10.27 -6.76
N ARG A 84 15.17 10.68 -7.50
CA ARG A 84 15.94 11.89 -7.26
C ARG A 84 15.09 13.17 -7.28
N VAL A 85 14.25 13.32 -8.31
CA VAL A 85 13.41 14.51 -8.51
C VAL A 85 12.32 14.58 -7.44
N LYS A 86 11.66 13.48 -7.18
CA LYS A 86 10.57 13.38 -6.19
C LYS A 86 11.07 13.28 -4.76
N LYS A 87 12.37 13.08 -4.55
CA LYS A 87 13.00 12.90 -3.24
C LYS A 87 12.35 11.78 -2.42
N LEU A 88 12.17 10.63 -3.09
CA LEU A 88 11.57 9.43 -2.51
C LEU A 88 12.57 8.28 -2.52
N ASP A 89 12.61 7.55 -1.43
CA ASP A 89 13.19 6.22 -1.36
C ASP A 89 12.07 5.20 -1.32
N ALA A 90 12.26 4.06 -1.95
CA ALA A 90 11.23 3.04 -2.06
C ALA A 90 11.79 1.64 -2.09
N TYR A 91 10.95 0.68 -1.65
CA TYR A 91 11.15 -0.75 -1.82
C TYR A 91 9.87 -1.38 -2.34
N TRP A 92 10.01 -2.48 -3.03
CA TRP A 92 8.88 -3.32 -3.38
C TRP A 92 9.01 -4.68 -2.72
N TYR A 93 7.88 -5.35 -2.59
CA TYR A 93 7.77 -6.60 -1.83
C TYR A 93 6.93 -7.58 -2.64
N THR A 94 7.42 -8.82 -2.72
CA THR A 94 6.67 -9.89 -3.37
C THR A 94 5.81 -10.64 -2.36
N PRO A 95 4.57 -11.00 -2.73
CA PRO A 95 3.67 -11.73 -1.85
C PRO A 95 4.10 -13.20 -1.66
N PRO A 96 3.65 -13.85 -0.60
CA PRO A 96 3.89 -15.28 -0.39
C PRO A 96 3.09 -16.17 -1.35
N THR A 97 1.98 -15.67 -1.90
CA THR A 97 1.09 -16.39 -2.82
C THR A 97 0.66 -15.46 -3.96
N ASP A 98 0.31 -16.05 -5.11
CA ASP A 98 0.00 -15.28 -6.33
C ASP A 98 -1.34 -14.54 -6.28
N ASP A 99 -2.21 -14.87 -5.35
CA ASP A 99 -3.51 -14.21 -5.17
C ASP A 99 -3.41 -12.87 -4.42
N LEU A 100 -2.26 -12.58 -3.81
CA LEU A 100 -2.02 -11.33 -3.11
C LEU A 100 -1.31 -10.32 -4.02
N PRO A 101 -1.59 -9.01 -3.86
CA PRO A 101 -0.91 -7.98 -4.64
C PRO A 101 0.55 -7.81 -4.21
N ARG A 102 1.39 -7.35 -5.11
CA ARG A 102 2.70 -6.83 -4.76
C ARG A 102 2.52 -5.55 -3.95
N ILE A 103 3.44 -5.30 -3.05
CA ILE A 103 3.44 -4.08 -2.24
C ILE A 103 4.62 -3.19 -2.65
N PHE A 104 4.35 -1.91 -2.78
CA PHE A 104 5.35 -0.89 -3.03
C PHE A 104 5.24 0.17 -1.95
N ILE A 105 6.32 0.43 -1.22
CA ILE A 105 6.33 1.44 -0.14
C ILE A 105 7.39 2.47 -0.46
N SER A 106 7.00 3.73 -0.54
CA SER A 106 7.90 4.86 -0.71
C SER A 106 7.84 5.78 0.50
N GLU A 107 8.97 6.36 0.86
CA GLU A 107 9.04 7.39 1.89
C GLU A 107 9.61 8.69 1.33
N LEU A 108 9.01 9.80 1.74
CA LEU A 108 9.50 11.13 1.40
C LEU A 108 10.74 11.43 2.23
N MET A 109 11.83 11.81 1.58
CA MET A 109 13.09 12.16 2.23
C MET A 109 12.99 13.56 2.82
N LEU A 110 12.74 13.67 4.11
CA LEU A 110 12.54 14.96 4.80
C LEU A 110 13.84 15.71 5.10
N ILE A 111 14.99 15.13 4.81
CA ILE A 111 16.29 15.80 4.95
C ILE A 111 16.37 17.11 4.14
N PHE A 112 15.57 17.21 3.06
CA PHE A 112 15.50 18.39 2.19
C PHE A 112 14.53 19.46 2.70
N PHE A 113 13.79 19.18 3.79
CA PHE A 113 12.87 20.12 4.41
C PHE A 113 13.53 20.77 5.63
N GLN A 114 12.95 21.88 6.07
CA GLN A 114 13.44 22.57 7.26
C GLN A 114 13.32 21.67 8.51
N LYS A 115 14.31 21.74 9.40
CA LYS A 115 14.38 20.92 10.62
C LYS A 115 13.11 21.00 11.48
N GLN A 116 12.47 22.16 11.54
CA GLN A 116 11.24 22.36 12.32
C GLN A 116 10.09 21.47 11.86
N TYR A 117 9.91 21.29 10.56
CA TYR A 117 8.88 20.40 10.01
C TYR A 117 9.17 18.95 10.32
N LYS A 118 10.42 18.55 10.23
CA LYS A 118 10.85 17.20 10.59
C LYS A 118 10.56 16.90 12.06
N ARG A 119 10.85 17.83 12.96
CA ARG A 119 10.55 17.69 14.41
C ARG A 119 9.06 17.53 14.67
N LEU A 120 8.20 18.30 13.99
CA LEU A 120 6.76 18.19 14.13
C LEU A 120 6.27 16.81 13.72
N LEU A 121 6.78 16.26 12.61
CA LEU A 121 6.41 14.94 12.12
C LEU A 121 6.90 13.81 13.04
N GLU A 122 8.07 13.95 13.64
CA GLU A 122 8.62 12.96 14.58
C GLU A 122 7.82 12.88 15.88
N ASN A 123 7.08 13.94 16.22
CA ASN A 123 6.25 14.01 17.42
C ASN A 123 4.79 13.58 17.16
N ILE A 124 4.45 13.15 15.96
CA ILE A 124 3.11 12.63 15.66
C ILE A 124 2.92 11.31 16.43
N PRO A 125 1.82 11.17 17.21
CA PRO A 125 1.54 9.93 17.92
C PRO A 125 1.33 8.77 16.93
N ILE A 126 1.84 7.59 17.28
CA ILE A 126 1.54 6.36 16.56
C ILE A 126 0.18 5.89 17.03
N VAL A 127 -0.72 5.76 16.09
CA VAL A 127 -2.07 5.26 16.35
C VAL A 127 -2.16 3.78 16.02
#